data_037c351ff32c0fa3957030597441b6a6
#
_entry.id   037c351ff32c0fa3957030597441b6a6
#
_cell.length_a   1.000
_cell.length_b   1.000
_cell.length_c   1.000
_cell.angle_alpha   90.00
_cell.angle_beta   90.00
_cell.angle_gamma   90.00
#
_symmetry.space_group_name_H-M   'P 1'
#
loop_
_entity.id
_entity.type
_entity.pdbx_description
1 polymer ?
#
loop_
_entity_poly.entity_id
_entity_poly.type
_entity_poly.pdbx_seq_one_letter_code
_entity_poly.pdbx_strand_id
1 'polypeptide(L)'
;MNWIGKKGLCLISACVLLLMAAGSALAALPPHKRICVLVSEEASGWFRQNLAVGTAETLIKQELLANGYPVVNEAMVEKVKKDQRARLLEQGNPKAIRELGKIYDIRIFLVGKATLAEPVKNDFGTFTGTATVAVQAYSASDAKYLLAETASAKELGGTPDEAAQKALETAARTIAKKLASGGGGASPNGIPLQMRIVVEGITDFKLANEVLFACRKISGVTEAEIESYQEGIATIRLAYRGSSKELGDALSRQGLPITVTGAAGNTVRAKAN
;
A
#
# COMPACT_ATOMS: atom_id res chain seq x y z
N MET A 1 -18.60 -48.01 -35.21
CA MET A 1 -18.25 -46.73 -35.85
C MET A 1 -18.63 -45.59 -34.89
N ASN A 2 -17.75 -45.24 -33.97
CA ASN A 2 -17.94 -44.07 -33.07
C ASN A 2 -16.59 -43.37 -32.91
N TRP A 3 -16.40 -42.34 -33.70
CA TRP A 3 -15.21 -41.53 -33.73
C TRP A 3 -15.59 -40.05 -33.49
N ILE A 4 -16.07 -39.74 -32.27
CA ILE A 4 -16.26 -38.37 -31.82
C ILE A 4 -16.00 -38.41 -30.28
N GLY A 5 -14.92 -37.82 -29.79
CA GLY A 5 -14.78 -37.70 -28.31
C GLY A 5 -13.40 -37.35 -27.76
N LYS A 6 -12.38 -37.01 -28.54
CA LYS A 6 -11.06 -36.67 -27.94
C LYS A 6 -10.53 -35.26 -28.21
N LYS A 7 -11.23 -34.41 -28.94
CA LYS A 7 -10.78 -33.04 -29.27
C LYS A 7 -11.50 -31.95 -28.45
N GLY A 8 -12.58 -32.29 -27.70
CA GLY A 8 -13.32 -31.32 -26.89
C GLY A 8 -12.75 -31.08 -25.48
N LEU A 9 -11.96 -32.03 -24.98
CA LEU A 9 -11.49 -31.95 -23.58
C LEU A 9 -10.22 -31.09 -23.39
N CYS A 10 -9.44 -30.87 -24.44
CA CYS A 10 -8.25 -30.02 -24.39
C CYS A 10 -8.53 -28.52 -24.45
N LEU A 11 -9.65 -28.09 -25.02
CA LEU A 11 -9.97 -26.66 -25.14
C LEU A 11 -10.55 -26.06 -23.87
N ILE A 12 -11.21 -26.85 -23.02
CA ILE A 12 -11.77 -26.40 -21.74
C ILE A 12 -10.67 -26.26 -20.69
N SER A 13 -9.62 -27.09 -20.71
CA SER A 13 -8.49 -27.01 -19.81
C SER A 13 -7.61 -25.76 -20.06
N ALA A 14 -7.50 -25.30 -21.30
CA ALA A 14 -6.72 -24.11 -21.63
C ALA A 14 -7.42 -22.80 -21.24
N CYS A 15 -8.75 -22.73 -21.23
CA CYS A 15 -9.51 -21.55 -20.80
C CYS A 15 -9.53 -21.36 -19.29
N VAL A 16 -9.49 -22.43 -18.49
CA VAL A 16 -9.48 -22.33 -17.01
C VAL A 16 -8.11 -21.86 -16.49
N LEU A 17 -7.02 -22.16 -17.23
CA LEU A 17 -5.67 -21.69 -16.87
C LEU A 17 -5.44 -20.20 -17.18
N LEU A 18 -6.22 -19.60 -18.07
CA LEU A 18 -6.09 -18.17 -18.40
C LEU A 18 -6.80 -17.22 -17.40
N LEU A 19 -7.71 -17.72 -16.58
CA LEU A 19 -8.45 -16.90 -15.61
C LEU A 19 -7.77 -16.71 -14.25
N MET A 20 -6.65 -17.41 -13.98
CA MET A 20 -5.92 -17.28 -12.71
C MET A 20 -4.78 -16.23 -12.73
N ALA A 21 -4.59 -15.52 -13.82
CA ALA A 21 -3.55 -14.49 -13.95
C ALA A 21 -4.04 -13.06 -13.66
N ALA A 22 -5.18 -12.88 -12.98
CA ALA A 22 -5.53 -11.60 -12.40
C ALA A 22 -4.70 -11.38 -11.12
N GLY A 23 -3.39 -11.21 -11.29
CA GLY A 23 -2.52 -10.71 -10.24
C GLY A 23 -3.08 -9.37 -9.79
N SER A 24 -3.43 -9.24 -8.52
CA SER A 24 -3.80 -7.98 -7.89
C SER A 24 -2.63 -7.01 -8.10
N ALA A 25 -2.70 -6.18 -9.12
CA ALA A 25 -1.83 -5.03 -9.25
C ALA A 25 -2.13 -4.13 -8.06
N LEU A 26 -1.29 -4.17 -7.04
CA LEU A 26 -1.32 -3.21 -5.95
C LEU A 26 -1.12 -1.83 -6.58
N ALA A 27 -2.18 -1.05 -6.62
CA ALA A 27 -2.19 0.24 -7.29
C ALA A 27 -1.40 1.23 -6.45
N ALA A 28 -0.20 1.57 -6.91
CA ALA A 28 0.55 2.71 -6.40
C ALA A 28 -0.07 4.01 -6.88
N LEU A 29 0.09 5.09 -6.10
CA LEU A 29 -0.24 6.41 -6.60
C LEU A 29 0.65 6.72 -7.82
N PRO A 30 0.09 7.17 -8.95
CA PRO A 30 0.88 7.53 -10.12
C PRO A 30 1.87 8.66 -9.77
N PRO A 31 3.18 8.50 -10.04
CA PRO A 31 4.18 9.52 -9.75
C PRO A 31 3.92 10.80 -10.57
N HIS A 32 4.42 11.93 -10.09
CA HIS A 32 4.37 13.24 -10.76
C HIS A 32 2.97 13.77 -11.10
N LYS A 33 1.91 13.24 -10.48
CA LYS A 33 0.54 13.77 -10.62
C LYS A 33 0.18 14.65 -9.43
N ARG A 34 -0.42 15.81 -9.70
CA ARG A 34 -0.88 16.73 -8.65
C ARG A 34 -1.98 16.06 -7.82
N ILE A 35 -1.73 15.96 -6.51
CA ILE A 35 -2.59 15.28 -5.54
C ILE A 35 -3.27 16.32 -4.65
N CYS A 36 -4.59 16.24 -4.54
CA CYS A 36 -5.36 16.94 -3.52
C CYS A 36 -5.72 15.98 -2.40
N VAL A 37 -5.31 16.28 -1.18
CA VAL A 37 -5.59 15.49 0.01
C VAL A 37 -6.75 16.15 0.76
N LEU A 38 -7.80 15.38 1.02
CA LEU A 38 -9.02 15.79 1.72
C LEU A 38 -9.34 14.73 2.77
N VAL A 39 -8.94 14.97 4.01
CA VAL A 39 -9.19 14.05 5.12
C VAL A 39 -10.04 14.76 6.18
N SER A 40 -11.23 14.23 6.42
CA SER A 40 -12.08 14.67 7.53
C SER A 40 -11.69 13.95 8.81
N GLU A 41 -11.72 14.66 9.93
CA GLU A 41 -11.45 14.11 11.25
C GLU A 41 -12.74 14.05 12.06
N GLU A 42 -13.06 12.86 12.56
CA GLU A 42 -14.19 12.65 13.46
C GLU A 42 -13.69 12.12 14.81
N ALA A 43 -13.94 12.87 15.86
CA ALA A 43 -13.68 12.48 17.21
C ALA A 43 -14.99 12.26 17.97
N SER A 44 -15.04 11.23 18.83
CA SER A 44 -16.16 10.95 19.70
C SER A 44 -16.15 11.89 20.92
N GLY A 45 -17.34 12.36 21.36
CA GLY A 45 -17.51 13.06 22.62
C GLY A 45 -16.84 14.43 22.73
N TRP A 46 -16.33 14.77 23.91
CA TRP A 46 -15.72 16.07 24.27
C TRP A 46 -14.38 16.34 23.57
N PHE A 47 -13.77 15.32 22.98
CA PHE A 47 -12.54 15.41 22.19
C PHE A 47 -12.63 16.37 20.99
N ARG A 48 -13.84 16.63 20.50
CA ARG A 48 -14.07 17.50 19.35
C ARG A 48 -13.57 18.94 19.53
N GLN A 49 -13.39 19.37 20.77
CA GLN A 49 -13.01 20.75 21.09
C GLN A 49 -11.51 20.97 21.24
N ASN A 50 -10.74 19.93 21.52
CA ASN A 50 -9.34 20.03 21.92
C ASN A 50 -8.35 19.46 20.89
N LEU A 51 -8.81 18.77 19.85
CA LEU A 51 -7.93 18.22 18.82
C LEU A 51 -7.55 19.29 17.80
N ALA A 52 -6.27 19.33 17.44
CA ALA A 52 -5.81 20.15 16.32
C ALA A 52 -6.42 19.60 15.03
N VAL A 53 -7.44 20.29 14.50
CA VAL A 53 -8.14 19.92 13.28
C VAL A 53 -7.17 19.91 12.10
N GLY A 54 -7.19 18.85 11.27
CA GLY A 54 -6.35 18.74 10.08
C GLY A 54 -4.98 18.08 10.32
N THR A 55 -4.76 17.49 11.50
CA THR A 55 -3.49 16.81 11.81
C THR A 55 -3.22 15.66 10.85
N ALA A 56 -4.19 14.77 10.61
CA ALA A 56 -4.02 13.63 9.70
C ALA A 56 -3.78 14.09 8.26
N GLU A 57 -4.56 15.08 7.79
CA GLU A 57 -4.40 15.66 6.45
C GLU A 57 -3.00 16.27 6.27
N THR A 58 -2.54 17.03 7.25
CA THR A 58 -1.22 17.69 7.24
C THR A 58 -0.09 16.67 7.21
N LEU A 59 -0.14 15.63 8.04
CA LEU A 59 0.88 14.58 8.09
C LEU A 59 0.94 13.77 6.78
N ILE A 60 -0.22 13.46 6.20
CA ILE A 60 -0.28 12.77 4.91
C ILE A 60 0.34 13.65 3.82
N LYS A 61 0.01 14.96 3.77
CA LYS A 61 0.61 15.91 2.82
C LYS A 61 2.12 15.98 2.96
N GLN A 62 2.63 16.11 4.19
CA GLN A 62 4.07 16.18 4.47
C GLN A 62 4.82 14.94 3.99
N GLU A 63 4.30 13.77 4.27
CA GLU A 63 4.93 12.51 3.88
C GLU A 63 4.90 12.32 2.35
N LEU A 64 3.79 12.68 1.69
CA LEU A 64 3.69 12.62 0.23
C LEU A 64 4.68 13.59 -0.43
N LEU A 65 4.81 14.82 0.10
CA LEU A 65 5.80 15.81 -0.38
C LEU A 65 7.24 15.29 -0.18
N ALA A 66 7.55 14.72 0.98
CA ALA A 66 8.86 14.14 1.27
C ALA A 66 9.23 12.99 0.31
N ASN A 67 8.23 12.29 -0.22
CA ASN A 67 8.39 11.23 -1.22
C ASN A 67 8.26 11.72 -2.67
N GLY A 68 8.30 13.05 -2.90
CA GLY A 68 8.35 13.64 -4.24
C GLY A 68 7.01 13.73 -4.98
N TYR A 69 5.89 13.53 -4.30
CA TYR A 69 4.57 13.75 -4.89
C TYR A 69 4.19 15.23 -4.86
N PRO A 70 3.77 15.82 -6.00
CA PRO A 70 3.31 17.20 -6.01
C PRO A 70 1.92 17.31 -5.38
N VAL A 71 1.86 17.82 -4.15
CA VAL A 71 0.61 18.06 -3.40
C VAL A 71 0.16 19.49 -3.63
N VAL A 72 -1.15 19.70 -3.80
CA VAL A 72 -1.72 21.06 -3.92
C VAL A 72 -1.63 21.80 -2.59
N ASN A 73 -1.46 23.12 -2.67
CA ASN A 73 -1.34 23.97 -1.49
C ASN A 73 -2.67 24.11 -0.73
N GLU A 74 -2.59 24.59 0.51
CA GLU A 74 -3.75 24.72 1.41
C GLU A 74 -4.84 25.62 0.83
N ALA A 75 -4.46 26.74 0.19
CA ALA A 75 -5.44 27.66 -0.42
C ALA A 75 -6.28 26.97 -1.51
N MET A 76 -5.69 26.01 -2.25
CA MET A 76 -6.39 25.23 -3.24
C MET A 76 -7.30 24.18 -2.59
N VAL A 77 -6.83 23.51 -1.53
CA VAL A 77 -7.60 22.56 -0.76
C VAL A 77 -8.86 23.22 -0.19
N GLU A 78 -8.72 24.42 0.38
CA GLU A 78 -9.85 25.20 0.91
C GLU A 78 -10.87 25.61 -0.18
N LYS A 79 -10.41 25.95 -1.39
CA LYS A 79 -11.29 26.19 -2.53
C LYS A 79 -12.10 24.94 -2.90
N VAL A 80 -11.45 23.79 -2.94
CA VAL A 80 -12.13 22.50 -3.22
C VAL A 80 -13.13 22.17 -2.11
N LYS A 81 -12.77 22.32 -0.83
CA LYS A 81 -13.68 22.07 0.30
C LYS A 81 -14.93 22.97 0.28
N LYS A 82 -14.79 24.21 -0.17
CA LYS A 82 -15.90 25.17 -0.29
C LYS A 82 -16.75 24.98 -1.54
N ASP A 83 -16.31 24.17 -2.51
CA ASP A 83 -17.10 23.90 -3.72
C ASP A 83 -18.32 23.03 -3.38
N GLN A 84 -19.47 23.36 -3.97
CA GLN A 84 -20.72 22.62 -3.74
C GLN A 84 -20.62 21.13 -4.07
N ARG A 85 -19.68 20.76 -4.93
CA ARG A 85 -19.41 19.36 -5.34
C ARG A 85 -18.51 18.59 -4.38
N ALA A 86 -17.89 19.24 -3.39
CA ALA A 86 -16.99 18.60 -2.46
C ALA A 86 -17.62 17.40 -1.74
N ARG A 87 -18.87 17.56 -1.28
CA ARG A 87 -19.64 16.47 -0.65
C ARG A 87 -19.85 15.28 -1.60
N LEU A 88 -20.08 15.52 -2.87
CA LEU A 88 -20.21 14.47 -3.89
C LEU A 88 -18.87 13.80 -4.19
N LEU A 89 -17.77 14.56 -4.16
CA LEU A 89 -16.42 14.02 -4.28
C LEU A 89 -16.11 13.05 -3.12
N GLU A 90 -16.45 13.41 -1.89
CA GLU A 90 -16.30 12.54 -0.71
C GLU A 90 -17.08 11.23 -0.84
N GLN A 91 -18.20 11.26 -1.54
CA GLN A 91 -19.01 10.08 -1.85
C GLN A 91 -18.50 9.30 -3.08
N GLY A 92 -17.39 9.71 -3.68
CA GLY A 92 -16.83 9.08 -4.87
C GLY A 92 -17.62 9.31 -6.16
N ASN A 93 -18.42 10.38 -6.25
CA ASN A 93 -19.24 10.66 -7.43
C ASN A 93 -18.37 10.95 -8.66
N PRO A 94 -18.48 10.17 -9.76
CA PRO A 94 -17.58 10.30 -10.91
C PRO A 94 -17.67 11.63 -11.64
N LYS A 95 -18.84 12.27 -11.64
CA LYS A 95 -19.05 13.57 -12.28
C LYS A 95 -18.34 14.67 -11.47
N ALA A 96 -18.53 14.69 -10.16
CA ALA A 96 -17.89 15.65 -9.27
C ALA A 96 -16.35 15.53 -9.32
N ILE A 97 -15.82 14.29 -9.31
CA ILE A 97 -14.38 14.03 -9.43
C ILE A 97 -13.79 14.65 -10.70
N ARG A 98 -14.42 14.40 -11.87
CA ARG A 98 -13.93 14.94 -13.15
C ARG A 98 -14.05 16.46 -13.24
N GLU A 99 -15.15 17.03 -12.78
CA GLU A 99 -15.39 18.47 -12.84
C GLU A 99 -14.42 19.23 -11.94
N LEU A 100 -14.28 18.82 -10.68
CA LEU A 100 -13.33 19.42 -9.74
C LEU A 100 -11.88 19.27 -10.23
N GLY A 101 -11.53 18.11 -10.80
CA GLY A 101 -10.22 17.88 -11.40
C GLY A 101 -9.89 18.86 -12.52
N LYS A 102 -10.86 19.17 -13.38
CA LYS A 102 -10.70 20.15 -14.47
C LYS A 102 -10.59 21.58 -13.95
N ILE A 103 -11.48 21.98 -13.02
CA ILE A 103 -11.55 23.35 -12.51
C ILE A 103 -10.28 23.74 -11.76
N TYR A 104 -9.76 22.81 -10.93
CA TYR A 104 -8.64 23.08 -10.05
C TYR A 104 -7.31 22.49 -10.53
N ASP A 105 -7.28 21.93 -11.75
CA ASP A 105 -6.12 21.22 -12.33
C ASP A 105 -5.52 20.18 -11.37
N ILE A 106 -6.40 19.36 -10.79
CA ILE A 106 -6.05 18.25 -9.91
C ILE A 106 -6.11 16.95 -10.71
N ARG A 107 -5.13 16.07 -10.52
CA ARG A 107 -5.04 14.79 -11.23
C ARG A 107 -5.46 13.61 -10.38
N ILE A 108 -5.25 13.71 -9.07
CA ILE A 108 -5.62 12.67 -8.10
C ILE A 108 -6.30 13.34 -6.91
N PHE A 109 -7.44 12.83 -6.54
CA PHE A 109 -8.07 13.13 -5.26
C PHE A 109 -7.79 11.99 -4.28
N LEU A 110 -7.22 12.32 -3.15
CA LEU A 110 -7.09 11.45 -1.99
C LEU A 110 -8.11 11.89 -0.96
N VAL A 111 -9.16 11.12 -0.82
CA VAL A 111 -10.29 11.42 0.09
C VAL A 111 -10.27 10.43 1.23
N GLY A 112 -10.43 10.90 2.44
CA GLY A 112 -10.35 10.02 3.60
C GLY A 112 -11.06 10.53 4.83
N LYS A 113 -11.05 9.65 5.84
CA LYS A 113 -11.63 9.90 7.15
C LYS A 113 -10.68 9.38 8.22
N ALA A 114 -10.40 10.20 9.21
CA ALA A 114 -9.72 9.81 10.43
C ALA A 114 -10.76 9.75 11.56
N THR A 115 -10.83 8.61 12.24
CA THR A 115 -11.75 8.40 13.37
C THR A 115 -10.93 8.14 14.62
N LEU A 116 -11.22 8.91 15.68
CA LEU A 116 -10.63 8.74 16.98
C LEU A 116 -11.68 8.15 17.94
N ALA A 117 -11.30 7.02 18.56
CA ALA A 117 -12.08 6.44 19.63
C ALA A 117 -11.80 7.18 20.94
N GLU A 118 -12.74 7.12 21.88
CA GLU A 118 -12.54 7.64 23.22
C GLU A 118 -11.37 6.92 23.90
N PRO A 119 -10.36 7.67 24.42
CA PRO A 119 -9.24 7.07 25.11
C PRO A 119 -9.65 6.37 26.40
N VAL A 120 -9.07 5.20 26.62
CA VAL A 120 -9.35 4.36 27.78
C VAL A 120 -8.26 4.56 28.82
N LYS A 121 -8.66 4.84 30.08
CA LYS A 121 -7.73 4.94 31.21
C LYS A 121 -7.28 3.54 31.63
N ASN A 122 -5.98 3.36 31.79
CA ASN A 122 -5.37 2.11 32.25
C ASN A 122 -5.17 2.09 33.77
N ASP A 123 -4.95 0.91 34.34
CA ASP A 123 -4.73 0.73 35.77
C ASP A 123 -3.50 1.46 36.31
N PHE A 124 -2.53 1.77 35.43
CA PHE A 124 -1.31 2.52 35.78
C PHE A 124 -1.46 4.06 35.69
N GLY A 125 -2.68 4.56 35.51
CA GLY A 125 -2.96 6.00 35.45
C GLY A 125 -2.65 6.66 34.09
N THR A 126 -2.22 5.89 33.10
CA THR A 126 -2.04 6.33 31.70
C THR A 126 -3.31 6.11 30.89
N PHE A 127 -3.35 6.69 29.69
CA PHE A 127 -4.47 6.53 28.75
C PHE A 127 -4.01 5.82 27.48
N THR A 128 -4.87 4.96 26.92
CA THR A 128 -4.70 4.36 25.60
C THR A 128 -5.61 5.07 24.61
N GLY A 129 -5.02 5.77 23.65
CA GLY A 129 -5.73 6.32 22.49
C GLY A 129 -5.76 5.33 21.34
N THR A 130 -6.85 5.34 20.57
CA THR A 130 -6.99 4.54 19.35
C THR A 130 -7.47 5.43 18.22
N ALA A 131 -6.76 5.38 17.08
CA ALA A 131 -7.14 6.11 15.88
C ALA A 131 -7.14 5.18 14.67
N THR A 132 -8.06 5.42 13.74
CA THR A 132 -8.13 4.73 12.46
C THR A 132 -8.21 5.76 11.35
N VAL A 133 -7.34 5.66 10.36
CA VAL A 133 -7.34 6.51 9.16
C VAL A 133 -7.63 5.62 7.96
N ALA A 134 -8.67 5.96 7.20
CA ALA A 134 -9.03 5.29 5.96
C ALA A 134 -9.02 6.31 4.83
N VAL A 135 -8.38 5.98 3.71
CA VAL A 135 -8.27 6.85 2.54
C VAL A 135 -8.57 6.09 1.25
N GLN A 136 -9.10 6.81 0.28
CA GLN A 136 -9.38 6.32 -1.07
C GLN A 136 -8.80 7.31 -2.08
N ALA A 137 -8.19 6.80 -3.13
CA ALA A 137 -7.65 7.62 -4.20
C ALA A 137 -8.45 7.44 -5.50
N TYR A 138 -8.73 8.57 -6.15
CA TYR A 138 -9.44 8.63 -7.43
C TYR A 138 -8.63 9.37 -8.47
N SER A 139 -8.57 8.84 -9.67
CA SER A 139 -8.08 9.55 -10.85
C SER A 139 -9.11 10.60 -11.28
N ALA A 140 -8.69 11.86 -11.42
CA ALA A 140 -9.58 12.93 -11.84
C ALA A 140 -9.94 12.89 -13.34
N SER A 141 -9.13 12.25 -14.17
CA SER A 141 -9.33 12.20 -15.63
C SER A 141 -10.54 11.34 -16.03
N ASP A 142 -10.66 10.19 -15.43
CA ASP A 142 -11.66 9.16 -15.76
C ASP A 142 -12.53 8.75 -14.56
N ALA A 143 -12.29 9.36 -13.40
CA ALA A 143 -12.92 9.06 -12.12
C ALA A 143 -12.74 7.60 -11.67
N LYS A 144 -11.69 6.93 -12.16
CA LYS A 144 -11.38 5.58 -11.71
C LYS A 144 -10.87 5.58 -10.28
N TYR A 145 -11.32 4.58 -9.56
CA TYR A 145 -10.80 4.21 -8.27
C TYR A 145 -9.38 3.64 -8.44
N LEU A 146 -8.42 4.21 -7.75
CA LEU A 146 -7.01 3.80 -7.86
C LEU A 146 -6.63 2.84 -6.74
N LEU A 147 -6.93 3.21 -5.49
CA LEU A 147 -6.61 2.41 -4.31
C LEU A 147 -7.45 2.83 -3.10
N ALA A 148 -7.55 1.94 -2.10
CA ALA A 148 -7.95 2.28 -0.74
C ALA A 148 -6.95 1.67 0.24
N GLU A 149 -6.68 2.44 1.28
CA GLU A 149 -5.82 2.01 2.37
C GLU A 149 -6.44 2.38 3.72
N THR A 150 -6.20 1.52 4.70
CA THR A 150 -6.62 1.75 6.07
C THR A 150 -5.45 1.44 7.02
N ALA A 151 -5.27 2.27 8.02
CA ALA A 151 -4.36 2.00 9.13
C ALA A 151 -5.01 2.38 10.45
N SER A 152 -4.74 1.56 11.46
CA SER A 152 -5.13 1.85 12.84
C SER A 152 -3.89 1.82 13.73
N ALA A 153 -3.89 2.68 14.75
CA ALA A 153 -2.84 2.74 15.74
C ALA A 153 -3.43 2.84 17.15
N LYS A 154 -2.68 2.31 18.10
CA LYS A 154 -2.95 2.44 19.55
C LYS A 154 -1.70 2.99 20.20
N GLU A 155 -1.84 4.08 20.97
CA GLU A 155 -0.72 4.75 21.61
C GLU A 155 -1.05 5.09 23.06
N LEU A 156 0.01 5.16 23.89
CA LEU A 156 -0.09 5.54 25.28
C LEU A 156 0.23 7.03 25.46
N GLY A 157 -0.50 7.67 26.37
CA GLY A 157 -0.25 9.06 26.79
C GLY A 157 -0.50 9.26 28.29
N GLY A 158 0.09 10.31 28.84
CA GLY A 158 -0.17 10.75 30.22
C GLY A 158 -1.54 11.41 30.37
N THR A 159 -2.09 11.91 29.24
CA THR A 159 -3.44 12.49 29.16
C THR A 159 -4.23 11.83 28.05
N PRO A 160 -5.58 11.90 28.10
CA PRO A 160 -6.43 11.40 27.01
C PRO A 160 -6.10 12.04 25.66
N ASP A 161 -5.88 13.36 25.62
CA ASP A 161 -5.57 14.12 24.42
C ASP A 161 -4.23 13.70 23.83
N GLU A 162 -3.20 13.53 24.64
CA GLU A 162 -1.89 13.07 24.21
C GLU A 162 -1.95 11.66 23.60
N ALA A 163 -2.68 10.74 24.24
CA ALA A 163 -2.84 9.39 23.76
C ALA A 163 -3.55 9.35 22.39
N ALA A 164 -4.64 10.12 22.25
CA ALA A 164 -5.39 10.23 21.02
C ALA A 164 -4.58 10.88 19.89
N GLN A 165 -3.86 11.97 20.19
CA GLN A 165 -3.00 12.67 19.25
C GLN A 165 -1.90 11.76 18.70
N LYS A 166 -1.16 11.06 19.59
CA LYS A 166 -0.13 10.10 19.19
C LYS A 166 -0.68 8.98 18.32
N ALA A 167 -1.84 8.43 18.67
CA ALA A 167 -2.49 7.39 17.87
C ALA A 167 -2.86 7.90 16.47
N LEU A 168 -3.41 9.12 16.36
CA LEU A 168 -3.74 9.75 15.08
C LEU A 168 -2.48 9.97 14.23
N GLU A 169 -1.41 10.51 14.82
CA GLU A 169 -0.15 10.72 14.13
C GLU A 169 0.44 9.42 13.60
N THR A 170 0.48 8.38 14.43
CA THR A 170 1.00 7.06 14.04
C THR A 170 0.18 6.43 12.91
N ALA A 171 -1.15 6.49 12.99
CA ALA A 171 -2.04 6.00 11.95
C ALA A 171 -1.87 6.79 10.63
N ALA A 172 -1.84 8.13 10.70
CA ALA A 172 -1.67 8.99 9.53
C ALA A 172 -0.31 8.79 8.84
N ARG A 173 0.78 8.70 9.59
CA ARG A 173 2.12 8.38 9.03
C ARG A 173 2.15 6.99 8.39
N THR A 174 1.49 6.00 8.99
CA THR A 174 1.41 4.64 8.44
C THR A 174 0.68 4.63 7.10
N ILE A 175 -0.45 5.35 7.00
CA ILE A 175 -1.19 5.50 5.73
C ILE A 175 -0.33 6.20 4.70
N ALA A 176 0.28 7.32 5.06
CA ALA A 176 1.08 8.11 4.14
C ALA A 176 2.26 7.31 3.56
N LYS A 177 2.93 6.51 4.39
CA LYS A 177 3.97 5.57 3.94
C LYS A 177 3.43 4.52 2.99
N LYS A 178 2.28 3.90 3.28
CA LYS A 178 1.63 2.95 2.37
C LYS A 178 1.30 3.59 1.01
N LEU A 179 0.77 4.82 1.01
CA LEU A 179 0.44 5.55 -0.21
C LEU A 179 1.68 5.89 -1.04
N ALA A 180 2.75 6.35 -0.39
CA ALA A 180 4.00 6.71 -1.03
C ALA A 180 4.75 5.48 -1.59
N SER A 181 4.69 4.35 -0.87
CA SER A 181 5.34 3.11 -1.27
C SER A 181 4.57 2.28 -2.29
N GLY A 182 3.40 2.72 -2.70
CA GLY A 182 2.58 2.01 -3.68
C GLY A 182 2.02 0.68 -3.17
N GLY A 183 1.74 0.58 -1.87
CA GLY A 183 1.18 -0.64 -1.27
C GLY A 183 2.13 -1.85 -1.24
N GLY A 184 3.33 -1.72 -1.73
CA GLY A 184 4.30 -2.82 -1.84
C GLY A 184 5.71 -2.38 -2.23
N GLY A 185 6.04 -1.10 -2.11
CA GLY A 185 7.35 -0.59 -2.48
C GLY A 185 8.11 0.05 -1.33
N ALA A 186 9.41 0.09 -1.44
CA ALA A 186 10.45 0.61 -0.56
C ALA A 186 10.00 1.42 0.66
N SER A 187 10.38 0.97 1.83
CA SER A 187 10.32 1.81 3.05
C SER A 187 11.41 2.88 2.97
N PRO A 188 11.08 4.19 2.82
CA PRO A 188 12.10 5.24 2.73
C PRO A 188 12.91 5.40 4.02
N ASN A 189 12.44 4.87 5.15
CA ASN A 189 13.04 5.03 6.48
C ASN A 189 13.61 3.73 7.06
N GLY A 190 14.04 2.81 6.23
CA GLY A 190 14.83 1.69 6.70
C GLY A 190 14.13 0.62 7.53
N ILE A 191 12.81 0.63 7.67
CA ILE A 191 12.06 -0.48 8.27
C ILE A 191 11.96 -1.59 7.22
N PRO A 192 12.51 -2.79 7.49
CA PRO A 192 12.44 -3.88 6.54
C PRO A 192 10.98 -4.32 6.31
N LEU A 193 10.58 -4.46 5.07
CA LEU A 193 9.28 -5.01 4.69
C LEU A 193 9.39 -6.53 4.53
N GLN A 194 8.38 -7.26 5.01
CA GLN A 194 8.29 -8.69 4.76
C GLN A 194 7.96 -8.93 3.28
N MET A 195 8.87 -9.59 2.59
CA MET A 195 8.73 -9.94 1.18
C MET A 195 8.85 -11.44 0.97
N ARG A 196 8.35 -11.93 -0.16
CA ARG A 196 8.47 -13.32 -0.59
C ARG A 196 9.12 -13.38 -1.96
N ILE A 197 10.02 -14.34 -2.12
CA ILE A 197 10.53 -14.74 -3.42
C ILE A 197 9.97 -16.13 -3.69
N VAL A 198 9.24 -16.28 -4.78
CA VAL A 198 8.70 -17.57 -5.24
C VAL A 198 9.50 -17.99 -6.46
N VAL A 199 10.21 -19.10 -6.36
CA VAL A 199 11.03 -19.65 -7.45
C VAL A 199 10.40 -20.96 -7.90
N GLU A 200 9.96 -21.02 -9.15
CA GLU A 200 9.37 -22.19 -9.77
C GLU A 200 10.41 -22.99 -10.57
N GLY A 201 10.19 -24.30 -10.73
CA GLY A 201 11.06 -25.18 -11.53
C GLY A 201 12.34 -25.61 -10.80
N ILE A 202 12.38 -25.48 -9.48
CA ILE A 202 13.53 -25.95 -8.68
C ILE A 202 13.47 -27.47 -8.56
N THR A 203 14.45 -28.16 -9.15
CA THR A 203 14.56 -29.64 -9.12
C THR A 203 15.36 -30.14 -7.92
N ASP A 204 16.19 -29.30 -7.30
CA ASP A 204 17.06 -29.63 -6.18
C ASP A 204 16.99 -28.57 -5.09
N PHE A 205 16.83 -29.00 -3.84
CA PHE A 205 16.88 -28.14 -2.66
C PHE A 205 18.17 -27.31 -2.53
N LYS A 206 19.25 -27.77 -3.15
CA LYS A 206 20.52 -27.04 -3.22
C LYS A 206 20.33 -25.67 -3.90
N LEU A 207 19.62 -25.62 -5.02
CA LEU A 207 19.32 -24.36 -5.71
C LEU A 207 18.49 -23.42 -4.85
N ALA A 208 17.52 -23.93 -4.07
CA ALA A 208 16.75 -23.11 -3.13
C ALA A 208 17.66 -22.45 -2.08
N ASN A 209 18.65 -23.18 -1.56
CA ASN A 209 19.65 -22.64 -0.64
C ASN A 209 20.58 -21.63 -1.31
N GLU A 210 20.99 -21.86 -2.56
CA GLU A 210 21.82 -20.89 -3.31
C GLU A 210 21.08 -19.57 -3.48
N VAL A 211 19.77 -19.61 -3.80
CA VAL A 211 18.91 -18.42 -3.88
C VAL A 211 18.80 -17.74 -2.50
N LEU A 212 18.59 -18.51 -1.43
CA LEU A 212 18.56 -17.97 -0.08
C LEU A 212 19.87 -17.25 0.28
N PHE A 213 21.01 -17.85 0.02
CA PHE A 213 22.33 -17.25 0.30
C PHE A 213 22.57 -16.00 -0.57
N ALA A 214 22.13 -16.01 -1.81
CA ALA A 214 22.19 -14.83 -2.66
C ALA A 214 21.30 -13.69 -2.13
N CYS A 215 20.09 -14.01 -1.67
CA CYS A 215 19.22 -13.03 -1.02
C CYS A 215 19.89 -12.36 0.18
N ARG A 216 20.58 -13.13 1.03
CA ARG A 216 21.29 -12.60 2.20
C ARG A 216 22.45 -11.66 1.86
N LYS A 217 23.00 -11.75 0.64
CA LYS A 217 24.06 -10.85 0.14
C LYS A 217 23.51 -9.55 -0.45
N ILE A 218 22.20 -9.47 -0.72
CA ILE A 218 21.59 -8.26 -1.26
C ILE A 218 21.57 -7.19 -0.16
N SER A 219 22.13 -6.02 -0.47
CA SER A 219 22.10 -4.86 0.43
C SER A 219 20.65 -4.48 0.73
N GLY A 220 20.31 -4.33 2.01
CA GLY A 220 18.96 -4.02 2.47
C GLY A 220 18.15 -5.24 2.91
N VAL A 221 18.61 -6.46 2.66
CA VAL A 221 18.04 -7.68 3.27
C VAL A 221 18.59 -7.82 4.69
N THR A 222 17.70 -7.90 5.68
CA THR A 222 18.05 -8.05 7.10
C THR A 222 17.85 -9.47 7.61
N GLU A 223 16.84 -10.16 7.08
CA GLU A 223 16.50 -11.54 7.40
C GLU A 223 16.06 -12.27 6.14
N ALA A 224 16.43 -13.54 5.99
CA ALA A 224 15.93 -14.39 4.92
C ALA A 224 15.93 -15.85 5.36
N GLU A 225 14.84 -16.56 5.06
CA GLU A 225 14.63 -17.98 5.36
C GLU A 225 13.77 -18.65 4.28
N ILE A 226 13.92 -19.96 4.14
CA ILE A 226 13.02 -20.75 3.28
C ILE A 226 11.72 -21.00 4.06
N GLU A 227 10.62 -20.43 3.59
CA GLU A 227 9.28 -20.62 4.17
C GLU A 227 8.70 -21.99 3.77
N SER A 228 8.88 -22.39 2.52
CA SER A 228 8.44 -23.69 2.02
C SER A 228 9.23 -24.14 0.80
N TYR A 229 9.32 -25.46 0.63
CA TYR A 229 9.83 -26.12 -0.57
C TYR A 229 8.97 -27.31 -0.90
N GLN A 230 8.14 -27.24 -1.91
CA GLN A 230 7.19 -28.29 -2.32
C GLN A 230 7.00 -28.29 -3.83
N GLU A 231 6.89 -29.45 -4.43
CA GLU A 231 6.52 -29.63 -5.84
C GLU A 231 7.37 -28.82 -6.84
N GLY A 232 8.65 -28.64 -6.56
CA GLY A 232 9.54 -27.84 -7.43
C GLY A 232 9.39 -26.33 -7.27
N ILE A 233 8.69 -25.88 -6.24
CA ILE A 233 8.53 -24.47 -5.90
C ILE A 233 9.19 -24.19 -4.56
N ALA A 234 10.08 -23.21 -4.52
CA ALA A 234 10.65 -22.71 -3.27
C ALA A 234 10.06 -21.31 -2.97
N THR A 235 9.57 -21.13 -1.77
CA THR A 235 9.16 -19.83 -1.25
C THR A 235 10.16 -19.38 -0.18
N ILE A 236 10.79 -18.25 -0.42
CA ILE A 236 11.75 -17.64 0.51
C ILE A 236 11.11 -16.39 1.07
N ARG A 237 10.94 -16.34 2.38
CA ARG A 237 10.52 -15.16 3.13
C ARG A 237 11.76 -14.36 3.52
N LEU A 238 11.68 -13.05 3.36
CA LEU A 238 12.78 -12.15 3.73
C LEU A 238 12.26 -10.78 4.16
N ALA A 239 13.06 -10.10 4.99
CA ALA A 239 12.84 -8.72 5.36
C ALA A 239 13.80 -7.83 4.55
N TYR A 240 13.26 -6.94 3.72
CA TYR A 240 14.00 -6.10 2.78
C TYR A 240 13.67 -4.61 2.90
N ARG A 241 14.71 -3.77 2.81
CA ARG A 241 14.61 -2.31 2.84
C ARG A 241 14.57 -1.73 1.43
N GLY A 242 13.58 -2.13 0.63
CA GLY A 242 13.45 -1.68 -0.74
C GLY A 242 12.14 -2.15 -1.36
N SER A 243 11.93 -1.89 -2.64
CA SER A 243 10.78 -2.36 -3.40
C SER A 243 10.98 -3.79 -3.92
N SER A 244 9.88 -4.49 -4.23
CA SER A 244 9.95 -5.81 -4.86
C SER A 244 10.65 -5.76 -6.23
N LYS A 245 10.53 -4.64 -6.95
CA LYS A 245 11.23 -4.43 -8.22
C LYS A 245 12.74 -4.33 -8.00
N GLU A 246 13.19 -3.50 -7.05
CA GLU A 246 14.61 -3.38 -6.71
C GLU A 246 15.19 -4.71 -6.21
N LEU A 247 14.42 -5.46 -5.42
CA LEU A 247 14.80 -6.82 -5.00
C LEU A 247 14.93 -7.76 -6.20
N GLY A 248 13.98 -7.73 -7.13
CA GLY A 248 14.03 -8.53 -8.37
C GLY A 248 15.23 -8.18 -9.25
N ASP A 249 15.49 -6.89 -9.43
CA ASP A 249 16.65 -6.39 -10.18
C ASP A 249 17.98 -6.77 -9.49
N ALA A 250 18.02 -6.71 -8.15
CA ALA A 250 19.19 -7.12 -7.37
C ALA A 250 19.42 -8.64 -7.44
N LEU A 251 18.35 -9.42 -7.38
CA LEU A 251 18.40 -10.89 -7.50
C LEU A 251 18.89 -11.33 -8.87
N SER A 252 18.42 -10.68 -9.94
CA SER A 252 18.87 -10.95 -11.32
C SER A 252 20.38 -10.73 -11.52
N ARG A 253 21.00 -9.83 -10.75
CA ARG A 253 22.44 -9.53 -10.80
C ARG A 253 23.33 -10.51 -10.03
N GLN A 254 22.73 -11.45 -9.28
CA GLN A 254 23.51 -12.41 -8.47
C GLN A 254 24.11 -13.58 -9.28
N GLY A 255 23.82 -13.67 -10.59
CA GLY A 255 24.36 -14.72 -11.44
C GLY A 255 23.81 -16.12 -11.14
N LEU A 256 22.64 -16.22 -10.54
CA LEU A 256 21.97 -17.49 -10.27
C LEU A 256 21.33 -18.05 -11.55
N PRO A 257 21.19 -19.39 -11.67
CA PRO A 257 20.48 -20.01 -12.79
C PRO A 257 18.95 -19.87 -12.63
N ILE A 258 18.48 -18.63 -12.45
CA ILE A 258 17.08 -18.28 -12.36
C ILE A 258 16.80 -17.02 -13.17
N THR A 259 15.60 -16.93 -13.72
CA THR A 259 15.11 -15.73 -14.41
C THR A 259 13.97 -15.11 -13.60
N VAL A 260 14.09 -13.84 -13.24
CA VAL A 260 13.00 -13.10 -12.58
C VAL A 260 11.91 -12.84 -13.61
N THR A 261 10.73 -13.38 -13.36
CA THR A 261 9.56 -13.31 -14.27
C THR A 261 8.60 -12.18 -13.90
N GLY A 262 8.69 -11.67 -12.68
CA GLY A 262 7.84 -10.55 -12.24
C GLY A 262 8.12 -10.12 -10.80
N ALA A 263 7.76 -8.88 -10.51
CA ALA A 263 7.81 -8.32 -9.17
C ALA A 263 6.55 -7.47 -8.95
N ALA A 264 5.73 -7.85 -7.98
CA ALA A 264 4.49 -7.14 -7.67
C ALA A 264 4.16 -7.26 -6.17
N GLY A 265 3.70 -6.16 -5.59
CA GLY A 265 3.43 -6.09 -4.16
C GLY A 265 4.67 -6.45 -3.34
N ASN A 266 4.52 -7.38 -2.42
CA ASN A 266 5.62 -7.90 -1.59
C ASN A 266 6.19 -9.23 -2.14
N THR A 267 5.96 -9.54 -3.42
CA THR A 267 6.38 -10.83 -4.01
C THR A 267 7.21 -10.63 -5.26
N VAL A 268 8.33 -11.31 -5.33
CA VAL A 268 9.16 -11.48 -6.52
C VAL A 268 8.97 -12.91 -7.01
N ARG A 269 8.67 -13.08 -8.29
CA ARG A 269 8.57 -14.38 -8.94
C ARG A 269 9.77 -14.62 -9.83
N ALA A 270 10.31 -15.80 -9.77
CA ALA A 270 11.41 -16.24 -10.60
C ALA A 270 11.18 -17.69 -11.06
N LYS A 271 11.86 -18.08 -12.11
CA LYS A 271 11.85 -19.44 -12.64
C LYS A 271 13.28 -19.94 -12.77
N ALA A 272 13.54 -21.18 -12.34
CA ALA A 272 14.81 -21.85 -12.61
C ALA A 272 14.99 -22.12 -14.10
N ASN A 273 16.20 -21.92 -14.60
CA ASN A 273 16.58 -22.10 -16.01
C ASN A 273 16.83 -23.57 -16.34
#